data_f23aa6c12ce3e00a5ced2d97fdba53bd
#
_entry.id   f23aa6c12ce3e00a5ced2d97fdba53bd
#
_cell.length_a   1.000
_cell.length_b   1.000
_cell.length_c   1.000
_cell.angle_alpha   90.00
_cell.angle_beta   90.00
_cell.angle_gamma   90.00
#
_symmetry.space_group_name_H-M   'P 1'
#
loop_
_entity.id
_entity.type
_entity.pdbx_description
1 polymer ?
#
loop_
_entity_poly.entity_id
_entity_poly.type
_entity_poly.pdbx_seq_one_letter_code
_entity_poly.pdbx_strand_id
1 'polypeptide(L)'
;VSLLGLDDQDVDIVGHIDAGLPAVGLPDGIGFDDYVDLLGPAVGVLLIGFAEGLGAAKTYAAKAGYEVDANRELLGLGASNVGAGLASGMVVNGSLSKTAVNGGAGAKSQVSGLVVAVLTILTLLFLTGLFEKLPEATLAAVVIAAVIELVDIAALRRLYGVWTARLGRIYGHAARADFAAAIAAMAGVLFFDTLPGLVIGIGVSMLLLLYRASRPHVARLAKQGTLWVDTERHPELPTRPDVLVVRVEAGLFFANCDHVKDRIEELCTERTRLVVLDAETSPYVDVTAAEMLVQLRNTLSQRGIDLRVARDIGQFRDTLRRSGSVGVYATVADALADSAVGESP
;
A
#
# COMPACT_ATOMS: atom_id res chain seq x y z
N VAL A 1 20.70 -21.38 36.75
CA VAL A 1 21.33 -22.57 36.18
C VAL A 1 22.69 -22.77 36.83
N SER A 2 23.66 -21.87 36.69
CA SER A 2 25.04 -22.03 37.22
C SER A 2 25.13 -22.07 38.76
N LEU A 3 24.23 -21.41 39.51
CA LEU A 3 24.18 -21.47 40.98
C LEU A 3 23.57 -22.77 41.53
N LEU A 4 22.84 -23.51 40.71
CA LEU A 4 22.16 -24.75 41.09
C LEU A 4 22.74 -26.00 40.41
N GLY A 5 23.83 -25.85 39.63
CA GLY A 5 24.49 -26.97 38.91
C GLY A 5 23.56 -27.67 37.91
N LEU A 6 22.61 -26.93 37.30
CA LEU A 6 21.65 -27.48 36.33
C LEU A 6 22.25 -27.66 34.93
N ASP A 7 23.42 -27.07 34.70
CA ASP A 7 24.27 -27.31 33.53
C ASP A 7 24.80 -28.74 33.47
N ASP A 8 24.92 -29.43 34.64
CA ASP A 8 25.28 -30.86 34.75
C ASP A 8 24.06 -31.81 34.59
N GLN A 9 22.83 -31.28 34.37
CA GLN A 9 21.58 -32.02 34.31
C GLN A 9 20.86 -31.94 32.95
N ASP A 10 21.59 -32.03 31.81
CA ASP A 10 21.05 -31.97 30.43
C ASP A 10 20.27 -30.70 30.08
N VAL A 11 20.57 -29.55 30.71
CA VAL A 11 20.04 -28.26 30.28
C VAL A 11 21.04 -27.65 29.27
N ASP A 12 20.58 -27.54 28.01
CA ASP A 12 21.39 -26.92 26.96
C ASP A 12 21.69 -25.47 27.30
N ILE A 13 22.97 -25.12 27.23
CA ILE A 13 23.49 -23.75 27.46
C ILE A 13 24.19 -23.25 26.20
N VAL A 14 24.34 -21.92 26.08
CA VAL A 14 25.00 -21.27 24.93
C VAL A 14 26.40 -21.81 24.67
N GLY A 15 27.11 -22.19 25.75
CA GLY A 15 28.47 -22.69 25.65
C GLY A 15 29.53 -21.58 25.55
N HIS A 16 30.74 -21.95 25.22
CA HIS A 16 31.87 -21.02 25.19
C HIS A 16 31.73 -19.96 24.09
N ILE A 17 31.93 -18.69 24.45
CA ILE A 17 31.91 -17.55 23.54
C ILE A 17 33.27 -16.88 23.61
N ASP A 18 34.03 -16.90 22.50
CA ASP A 18 35.33 -16.24 22.42
C ASP A 18 35.19 -14.73 22.71
N ALA A 19 35.99 -14.23 23.62
CA ALA A 19 36.08 -12.81 23.90
C ALA A 19 36.92 -12.11 22.83
N GLY A 20 36.42 -10.98 22.33
CA GLY A 20 37.15 -10.22 21.32
C GLY A 20 36.21 -9.46 20.38
N LEU A 21 36.78 -8.59 19.56
CA LEU A 21 36.06 -7.96 18.46
C LEU A 21 36.07 -8.91 17.26
N PRO A 22 34.94 -8.93 16.49
CA PRO A 22 34.88 -9.72 15.28
C PRO A 22 35.94 -9.27 14.27
N ALA A 23 36.43 -10.21 13.43
CA ALA A 23 37.35 -9.88 12.37
C ALA A 23 36.68 -8.94 11.35
N VAL A 24 37.43 -7.92 10.95
CA VAL A 24 36.99 -6.97 9.93
C VAL A 24 37.50 -7.42 8.57
N GLY A 25 36.60 -7.64 7.62
CA GLY A 25 36.98 -8.09 6.28
C GLY A 25 35.79 -8.62 5.50
N LEU A 26 36.05 -9.06 4.28
CA LEU A 26 35.09 -9.81 3.48
C LEU A 26 35.13 -11.29 3.87
N PRO A 27 34.05 -12.04 3.80
CA PRO A 27 34.03 -13.46 4.08
C PRO A 27 34.95 -14.21 3.13
N ASP A 28 35.77 -15.11 3.68
CA ASP A 28 36.65 -15.98 2.90
C ASP A 28 35.85 -17.12 2.23
N GLY A 29 36.29 -17.55 1.04
CA GLY A 29 35.74 -18.72 0.35
C GLY A 29 34.39 -18.50 -0.37
N ILE A 30 33.90 -17.27 -0.46
CA ILE A 30 32.68 -16.94 -1.19
C ILE A 30 32.98 -16.53 -2.63
N GLY A 31 32.40 -17.24 -3.62
CA GLY A 31 32.54 -16.97 -5.03
C GLY A 31 31.52 -15.91 -5.53
N PHE A 32 31.70 -15.47 -6.77
CA PHE A 32 30.78 -14.53 -7.38
C PHE A 32 29.34 -15.08 -7.49
N ASP A 33 29.20 -16.37 -7.75
CA ASP A 33 27.91 -17.03 -7.87
C ASP A 33 27.12 -17.00 -6.54
N ASP A 34 27.82 -17.16 -5.41
CA ASP A 34 27.20 -17.05 -4.09
C ASP A 34 26.62 -15.65 -3.83
N TYR A 35 27.33 -14.60 -4.29
CA TYR A 35 26.79 -13.23 -4.18
C TYR A 35 25.55 -13.02 -5.06
N VAL A 36 25.49 -13.65 -6.22
CA VAL A 36 24.29 -13.59 -7.09
C VAL A 36 23.12 -14.30 -6.44
N ASP A 37 23.34 -15.47 -5.85
CA ASP A 37 22.31 -16.23 -5.13
C ASP A 37 21.76 -15.48 -3.91
N LEU A 38 22.61 -14.69 -3.24
CA LEU A 38 22.20 -13.86 -2.11
C LEU A 38 21.39 -12.60 -2.48
N LEU A 39 21.39 -12.18 -3.75
CA LEU A 39 20.65 -10.97 -4.15
C LEU A 39 19.14 -11.07 -3.88
N GLY A 40 18.52 -12.20 -4.17
CA GLY A 40 17.11 -12.42 -3.91
C GLY A 40 16.74 -12.27 -2.43
N PRO A 41 17.34 -13.05 -1.53
CA PRO A 41 17.20 -12.89 -0.08
C PRO A 41 17.51 -11.48 0.42
N ALA A 42 18.57 -10.84 -0.10
CA ALA A 42 18.96 -9.48 0.29
C ALA A 42 17.89 -8.43 -0.04
N VAL A 43 17.24 -8.53 -1.22
CA VAL A 43 16.11 -7.66 -1.58
C VAL A 43 14.94 -7.87 -0.63
N GLY A 44 14.63 -9.10 -0.24
CA GLY A 44 13.59 -9.40 0.73
C GLY A 44 13.86 -8.77 2.10
N VAL A 45 15.08 -8.95 2.61
CA VAL A 45 15.52 -8.36 3.88
C VAL A 45 15.49 -6.83 3.81
N LEU A 46 15.92 -6.24 2.68
CA LEU A 46 15.85 -4.79 2.45
C LEU A 46 14.42 -4.27 2.53
N LEU A 47 13.48 -4.91 1.84
CA LEU A 47 12.08 -4.47 1.79
C LEU A 47 11.43 -4.53 3.18
N ILE A 48 11.62 -5.64 3.90
CA ILE A 48 11.05 -5.80 5.25
C ILE A 48 11.71 -4.81 6.21
N GLY A 49 13.04 -4.79 6.23
CA GLY A 49 13.83 -3.97 7.13
C GLY A 49 13.54 -2.48 6.93
N PHE A 50 13.54 -2.02 5.70
CA PHE A 50 13.26 -0.62 5.39
C PHE A 50 11.83 -0.23 5.76
N ALA A 51 10.83 -1.08 5.47
CA ALA A 51 9.44 -0.80 5.83
C ALA A 51 9.25 -0.69 7.35
N GLU A 52 9.83 -1.61 8.13
CA GLU A 52 9.76 -1.60 9.59
C GLU A 52 10.52 -0.40 10.18
N GLY A 53 11.77 -0.19 9.76
CA GLY A 53 12.62 0.90 10.24
C GLY A 53 12.03 2.27 9.93
N LEU A 54 11.56 2.48 8.70
CA LEU A 54 10.91 3.73 8.29
C LEU A 54 9.57 3.94 9.02
N GLY A 55 8.81 2.87 9.27
CA GLY A 55 7.58 2.91 10.06
C GLY A 55 7.84 3.39 11.48
N ALA A 56 8.87 2.85 12.13
CA ALA A 56 9.31 3.28 13.45
C ALA A 56 9.77 4.73 13.45
N ALA A 57 10.64 5.12 12.51
CA ALA A 57 11.15 6.47 12.38
C ALA A 57 10.01 7.49 12.19
N LYS A 58 9.09 7.27 11.27
CA LYS A 58 7.93 8.16 11.04
C LYS A 58 7.01 8.25 12.24
N THR A 59 6.77 7.15 12.96
CA THR A 59 5.92 7.14 14.14
C THR A 59 6.48 8.04 15.24
N TYR A 60 7.79 7.99 15.47
CA TYR A 60 8.44 8.81 16.49
C TYR A 60 8.68 10.25 16.03
N ALA A 61 8.95 10.46 14.75
CA ALA A 61 9.04 11.79 14.17
C ALA A 61 7.71 12.56 14.31
N ALA A 62 6.59 11.91 14.02
CA ALA A 62 5.27 12.49 14.19
C ALA A 62 4.98 12.88 15.66
N LYS A 63 5.41 12.04 16.62
CA LYS A 63 5.29 12.36 18.05
C LYS A 63 6.17 13.53 18.49
N ALA A 64 7.35 13.67 17.90
CA ALA A 64 8.33 14.69 18.23
C ALA A 64 8.21 15.96 17.37
N GLY A 65 7.33 15.98 16.36
CA GLY A 65 7.03 17.16 15.54
C GLY A 65 8.09 17.47 14.47
N TYR A 66 8.81 16.45 13.94
CA TYR A 66 9.75 16.61 12.84
C TYR A 66 9.44 15.64 11.69
N GLU A 67 10.02 15.90 10.53
CA GLU A 67 9.88 15.04 9.34
C GLU A 67 11.11 14.15 9.12
N VAL A 68 10.88 12.97 8.57
CA VAL A 68 11.92 11.99 8.22
C VAL A 68 12.01 11.88 6.71
N ASP A 69 13.21 12.06 6.17
CA ASP A 69 13.53 11.81 4.78
C ASP A 69 13.80 10.31 4.57
N ALA A 70 12.89 9.63 3.86
CA ALA A 70 12.97 8.20 3.60
C ALA A 70 14.24 7.78 2.87
N ASN A 71 14.78 8.63 1.97
CA ASN A 71 16.02 8.32 1.24
C ASN A 71 17.25 8.38 2.16
N ARG A 72 17.30 9.33 3.07
CA ARG A 72 18.37 9.41 4.07
C ARG A 72 18.32 8.25 5.05
N GLU A 73 17.14 7.82 5.48
CA GLU A 73 16.97 6.62 6.30
C GLU A 73 17.46 5.36 5.57
N LEU A 74 17.11 5.22 4.28
CA LEU A 74 17.57 4.10 3.45
C LEU A 74 19.10 4.09 3.32
N LEU A 75 19.72 5.24 3.07
CA LEU A 75 21.17 5.36 3.00
C LEU A 75 21.85 5.04 4.35
N GLY A 76 21.27 5.52 5.45
CA GLY A 76 21.77 5.22 6.81
C GLY A 76 21.66 3.73 7.14
N LEU A 77 20.56 3.09 6.81
CA LEU A 77 20.35 1.66 6.98
C LEU A 77 21.33 0.85 6.12
N GLY A 78 21.52 1.25 4.87
CA GLY A 78 22.49 0.63 3.96
C GLY A 78 23.93 0.73 4.51
N ALA A 79 24.36 1.91 4.95
CA ALA A 79 25.67 2.11 5.53
C ALA A 79 25.88 1.28 6.80
N SER A 80 24.85 1.18 7.66
CA SER A 80 24.88 0.35 8.86
C SER A 80 25.05 -1.14 8.53
N ASN A 81 24.36 -1.63 7.51
CA ASN A 81 24.45 -3.02 7.07
C ASN A 81 25.79 -3.33 6.38
N VAL A 82 26.36 -2.40 5.62
CA VAL A 82 27.72 -2.54 5.09
C VAL A 82 28.75 -2.62 6.24
N GLY A 83 28.61 -1.74 7.23
CA GLY A 83 29.47 -1.78 8.42
C GLY A 83 29.33 -3.07 9.21
N ALA A 84 28.10 -3.57 9.40
CA ALA A 84 27.85 -4.84 10.07
C ALA A 84 28.44 -6.02 9.29
N GLY A 85 28.25 -6.07 7.97
CA GLY A 85 28.80 -7.13 7.11
C GLY A 85 30.34 -7.16 7.12
N LEU A 86 30.99 -5.99 7.07
CA LEU A 86 32.46 -5.90 7.18
C LEU A 86 33.00 -6.32 8.56
N ALA A 87 32.17 -6.21 9.58
CA ALA A 87 32.52 -6.67 10.95
C ALA A 87 32.01 -8.09 11.23
N SER A 88 31.76 -8.90 10.20
CA SER A 88 31.23 -10.28 10.32
C SER A 88 29.94 -10.36 11.15
N GLY A 89 29.18 -9.27 11.18
CA GLY A 89 27.92 -9.14 11.91
C GLY A 89 26.71 -9.56 11.10
N MET A 90 25.60 -9.75 11.80
CA MET A 90 24.31 -10.03 11.19
C MET A 90 23.67 -8.76 10.62
N VAL A 91 22.65 -8.94 9.79
CA VAL A 91 21.81 -7.84 9.27
C VAL A 91 21.25 -7.02 10.43
N VAL A 92 21.36 -5.70 10.32
CA VAL A 92 20.84 -4.73 11.29
C VAL A 92 19.65 -3.98 10.73
N ASN A 93 18.67 -3.73 11.59
CA ASN A 93 17.44 -3.01 11.23
C ASN A 93 16.90 -2.18 12.40
N GLY A 94 16.07 -1.17 12.07
CA GLY A 94 15.24 -0.46 13.05
C GLY A 94 14.09 -1.34 13.53
N SER A 95 13.80 -1.30 14.84
CA SER A 95 12.69 -2.04 15.44
C SER A 95 11.76 -1.09 16.18
N LEU A 96 10.46 -1.18 15.92
CA LEU A 96 9.46 -0.35 16.56
C LEU A 96 9.43 -0.58 18.08
N SER A 97 9.50 -1.82 18.55
CA SER A 97 9.47 -2.17 19.97
C SER A 97 10.69 -1.65 20.72
N LYS A 98 11.90 -1.85 20.18
CA LYS A 98 13.14 -1.33 20.78
C LYS A 98 13.20 0.19 20.76
N THR A 99 12.72 0.81 19.68
CA THR A 99 12.57 2.28 19.60
C THR A 99 11.57 2.80 20.62
N ALA A 100 10.48 2.05 20.87
CA ALA A 100 9.50 2.38 21.90
C ALA A 100 10.10 2.40 23.32
N VAL A 101 10.90 1.38 23.65
CA VAL A 101 11.60 1.30 24.93
C VAL A 101 12.59 2.46 25.08
N ASN A 102 13.42 2.71 24.06
CA ASN A 102 14.38 3.79 24.06
C ASN A 102 13.74 5.17 24.20
N GLY A 103 12.65 5.41 23.41
CA GLY A 103 11.88 6.65 23.49
C GLY A 103 11.12 6.81 24.80
N GLY A 104 10.55 5.72 25.34
CA GLY A 104 9.89 5.68 26.65
C GLY A 104 10.84 5.97 27.81
N ALA A 105 12.10 5.57 27.69
CA ALA A 105 13.18 5.89 28.63
C ALA A 105 13.66 7.36 28.53
N GLY A 106 13.12 8.14 27.59
CA GLY A 106 13.43 9.57 27.46
C GLY A 106 14.62 9.89 26.56
N ALA A 107 15.04 8.98 25.69
CA ALA A 107 16.11 9.25 24.72
C ALA A 107 15.68 10.36 23.75
N LYS A 108 16.57 11.36 23.55
CA LYS A 108 16.32 12.55 22.72
C LYS A 108 17.34 12.76 21.61
N SER A 109 18.35 11.91 21.53
CA SER A 109 19.44 12.07 20.57
C SER A 109 20.11 10.74 20.25
N GLN A 110 20.95 10.74 19.21
CA GLN A 110 21.75 9.59 18.77
C GLN A 110 22.84 9.16 19.80
N VAL A 111 23.06 9.94 20.85
CA VAL A 111 23.95 9.55 21.97
C VAL A 111 23.53 8.22 22.58
N SER A 112 22.22 7.94 22.65
CA SER A 112 21.70 6.65 23.09
C SER A 112 22.29 5.48 22.26
N GLY A 113 22.31 5.60 20.92
CA GLY A 113 22.92 4.59 20.04
C GLY A 113 24.44 4.45 20.22
N LEU A 114 25.15 5.55 20.43
CA LEU A 114 26.58 5.52 20.73
C LEU A 114 26.87 4.80 22.06
N VAL A 115 26.07 5.03 23.09
CA VAL A 115 26.18 4.33 24.38
C VAL A 115 25.96 2.83 24.18
N VAL A 116 24.95 2.44 23.40
CA VAL A 116 24.72 1.02 23.07
C VAL A 116 25.93 0.43 22.36
N ALA A 117 26.52 1.13 21.38
CA ALA A 117 27.69 0.66 20.67
C ALA A 117 28.89 0.43 21.61
N VAL A 118 29.17 1.39 22.51
CA VAL A 118 30.23 1.28 23.50
C VAL A 118 30.01 0.10 24.46
N LEU A 119 28.77 -0.03 24.97
CA LEU A 119 28.42 -1.15 25.86
C LEU A 119 28.55 -2.51 25.15
N THR A 120 28.16 -2.57 23.89
CA THR A 120 28.33 -3.80 23.08
C THR A 120 29.81 -4.17 22.92
N ILE A 121 30.67 -3.19 22.60
CA ILE A 121 32.12 -3.40 22.53
C ILE A 121 32.68 -3.91 23.87
N LEU A 122 32.31 -3.26 24.96
CA LEU A 122 32.75 -3.68 26.32
C LEU A 122 32.26 -5.10 26.65
N THR A 123 31.04 -5.43 26.26
CA THR A 123 30.48 -6.78 26.44
C THR A 123 31.28 -7.82 25.67
N LEU A 124 31.60 -7.57 24.39
CA LEU A 124 32.37 -8.48 23.57
C LEU A 124 33.81 -8.67 24.07
N LEU A 125 34.40 -7.64 24.65
CA LEU A 125 35.76 -7.72 25.14
C LEU A 125 35.86 -8.34 26.53
N PHE A 126 34.91 -8.14 27.43
CA PHE A 126 35.09 -8.45 28.86
C PHE A 126 33.95 -9.26 29.50
N LEU A 127 32.76 -9.30 28.89
CA LEU A 127 31.57 -9.83 29.54
C LEU A 127 30.94 -11.05 28.81
N THR A 128 31.61 -11.61 27.81
CA THR A 128 31.13 -12.80 27.07
C THR A 128 30.85 -13.98 27.99
N GLY A 129 31.73 -14.21 28.99
CA GLY A 129 31.59 -15.29 29.95
C GLY A 129 30.31 -15.25 30.81
N LEU A 130 29.61 -14.07 30.90
CA LEU A 130 28.31 -14.00 31.56
C LEU A 130 27.18 -14.65 30.76
N PHE A 131 27.38 -14.77 29.46
CA PHE A 131 26.37 -15.33 28.54
C PHE A 131 26.58 -16.81 28.27
N GLU A 132 27.76 -17.36 28.50
CA GLU A 132 28.12 -18.77 28.24
C GLU A 132 27.19 -19.75 28.96
N LYS A 133 26.76 -19.41 30.19
CA LYS A 133 25.94 -20.26 31.03
C LYS A 133 24.42 -19.92 30.93
N LEU A 134 24.03 -19.13 29.94
CA LEU A 134 22.63 -18.89 29.71
C LEU A 134 21.97 -20.14 29.10
N PRO A 135 20.84 -20.62 29.67
CA PRO A 135 20.08 -21.71 29.06
C PRO A 135 19.49 -21.30 27.71
N GLU A 136 19.55 -22.14 26.70
CA GLU A 136 18.92 -21.90 25.40
C GLU A 136 17.41 -21.67 25.54
N ALA A 137 16.77 -22.38 26.45
CA ALA A 137 15.35 -22.16 26.77
C ALA A 137 15.04 -20.73 27.23
N THR A 138 15.99 -20.07 27.93
CA THR A 138 15.83 -18.66 28.32
C THR A 138 15.90 -17.73 27.10
N LEU A 139 16.82 -18.00 26.16
CA LEU A 139 16.92 -17.25 24.92
C LEU A 139 15.65 -17.43 24.07
N ALA A 140 15.17 -18.65 23.94
CA ALA A 140 13.92 -18.95 23.26
C ALA A 140 12.72 -18.21 23.91
N ALA A 141 12.63 -18.18 25.23
CA ALA A 141 11.59 -17.46 25.96
C ALA A 141 11.65 -15.93 25.70
N VAL A 142 12.85 -15.35 25.66
CA VAL A 142 13.03 -13.92 25.33
C VAL A 142 12.58 -13.63 23.90
N VAL A 143 12.95 -14.50 22.94
CA VAL A 143 12.51 -14.35 21.54
C VAL A 143 10.98 -14.46 21.42
N ILE A 144 10.37 -15.47 22.06
CA ILE A 144 8.92 -15.63 22.07
C ILE A 144 8.21 -14.42 22.68
N ALA A 145 8.72 -13.90 23.81
CA ALA A 145 8.16 -12.70 24.45
C ALA A 145 8.26 -11.48 23.53
N ALA A 146 9.36 -11.29 22.83
CA ALA A 146 9.55 -10.20 21.88
C ALA A 146 8.61 -10.32 20.65
N VAL A 147 8.42 -11.54 20.13
CA VAL A 147 7.59 -11.79 18.95
C VAL A 147 6.10 -11.67 19.28
N ILE A 148 5.67 -12.09 20.47
CA ILE A 148 4.26 -12.02 20.85
C ILE A 148 3.71 -10.59 20.91
N GLU A 149 4.59 -9.61 21.22
CA GLU A 149 4.26 -8.19 21.20
C GLU A 149 4.04 -7.64 19.78
N LEU A 150 4.53 -8.32 18.74
CA LEU A 150 4.34 -7.92 17.34
C LEU A 150 2.96 -8.30 16.80
N VAL A 151 2.23 -9.17 17.50
CA VAL A 151 0.87 -9.60 17.10
C VAL A 151 -0.14 -8.52 17.50
N ASP A 152 -0.41 -7.58 16.60
CA ASP A 152 -1.43 -6.54 16.82
C ASP A 152 -2.85 -7.08 16.53
N ILE A 153 -3.42 -7.77 17.53
CA ILE A 153 -4.81 -8.27 17.49
C ILE A 153 -5.81 -7.10 17.31
N ALA A 154 -5.47 -5.90 17.80
CA ALA A 154 -6.35 -4.74 17.66
C ALA A 154 -6.38 -4.24 16.21
N ALA A 155 -5.27 -4.30 15.48
CA ALA A 155 -5.23 -4.00 14.05
C ALA A 155 -6.05 -5.03 13.24
N LEU A 156 -5.92 -6.32 13.54
CA LEU A 156 -6.74 -7.37 12.91
C LEU A 156 -8.24 -7.17 13.18
N ARG A 157 -8.61 -6.84 14.42
CA ARG A 157 -10.02 -6.53 14.78
C ARG A 157 -10.51 -5.28 14.07
N ARG A 158 -9.69 -4.24 13.93
CA ARG A 158 -10.05 -3.03 13.18
C ARG A 158 -10.28 -3.34 11.71
N LEU A 159 -9.39 -4.10 11.06
CA LEU A 159 -9.56 -4.55 9.67
C LEU A 159 -10.84 -5.37 9.49
N TYR A 160 -11.11 -6.29 10.41
CA TYR A 160 -12.35 -7.08 10.42
C TYR A 160 -13.58 -6.21 10.69
N GLY A 161 -13.50 -5.24 11.61
CA GLY A 161 -14.57 -4.30 11.93
C GLY A 161 -14.94 -3.40 10.75
N VAL A 162 -13.97 -2.96 9.97
CA VAL A 162 -14.21 -2.23 8.71
C VAL A 162 -14.90 -3.12 7.68
N TRP A 163 -14.62 -4.43 7.68
CA TRP A 163 -15.32 -5.40 6.81
C TRP A 163 -16.79 -5.56 7.17
N THR A 164 -17.15 -5.56 8.46
CA THR A 164 -18.51 -5.81 8.94
C THR A 164 -19.36 -4.53 9.06
N ALA A 165 -18.76 -3.34 9.00
CA ALA A 165 -19.45 -2.08 9.19
C ALA A 165 -20.35 -1.72 7.98
N ARG A 166 -21.41 -0.93 8.24
CA ARG A 166 -22.38 -0.39 7.25
C ARG A 166 -21.74 0.27 6.02
N LEU A 167 -20.49 0.73 6.12
CA LEU A 167 -19.65 1.22 5.03
C LEU A 167 -19.40 0.19 3.93
N GLY A 168 -19.47 -1.11 4.24
CA GLY A 168 -19.41 -2.19 3.25
C GLY A 168 -20.55 -2.19 2.26
N ARG A 169 -21.61 -1.46 2.48
CA ARG A 169 -22.73 -1.34 1.54
C ARG A 169 -22.49 -0.25 0.49
N ILE A 170 -21.72 0.76 0.81
CA ILE A 170 -21.43 1.91 -0.09
C ILE A 170 -20.05 1.74 -0.74
N TYR A 171 -19.07 1.16 -0.04
CA TYR A 171 -17.69 0.93 -0.50
C TYR A 171 -17.28 -0.56 -0.45
N GLY A 172 -18.23 -1.46 -0.55
CA GLY A 172 -18.19 -2.88 -0.17
C GLY A 172 -17.03 -3.74 -0.68
N HIS A 173 -16.29 -3.30 -1.69
CA HIS A 173 -15.16 -4.03 -2.23
C HIS A 173 -13.80 -3.56 -1.65
N ALA A 174 -13.71 -2.33 -1.14
CA ALA A 174 -12.45 -1.76 -0.68
C ALA A 174 -11.88 -2.44 0.58
N ALA A 175 -12.72 -2.56 1.61
CA ALA A 175 -12.30 -3.13 2.90
C ALA A 175 -12.05 -4.64 2.85
N ARG A 176 -12.74 -5.36 1.97
CA ARG A 176 -12.55 -6.80 1.77
C ARG A 176 -11.21 -7.13 1.14
N ALA A 177 -10.75 -6.29 0.23
CA ALA A 177 -9.48 -6.48 -0.46
C ALA A 177 -8.29 -6.38 0.51
N ASP A 178 -8.27 -5.35 1.36
CA ASP A 178 -7.18 -5.13 2.31
C ASP A 178 -7.10 -6.26 3.35
N PHE A 179 -8.27 -6.72 3.85
CA PHE A 179 -8.33 -7.88 4.75
C PHE A 179 -7.86 -9.17 4.06
N ALA A 180 -8.31 -9.41 2.82
CA ALA A 180 -7.89 -10.59 2.07
C ALA A 180 -6.38 -10.59 1.78
N ALA A 181 -5.79 -9.42 1.45
CA ALA A 181 -4.35 -9.28 1.26
C ALA A 181 -3.58 -9.56 2.56
N ALA A 182 -4.05 -9.04 3.69
CA ALA A 182 -3.43 -9.30 5.00
C ALA A 182 -3.47 -10.78 5.38
N ILE A 183 -4.61 -11.46 5.17
CA ILE A 183 -4.74 -12.90 5.43
C ILE A 183 -3.86 -13.71 4.45
N ALA A 184 -3.81 -13.32 3.17
CA ALA A 184 -2.97 -14.02 2.19
C ALA A 184 -1.47 -13.88 2.52
N ALA A 185 -1.04 -12.69 2.94
CA ALA A 185 0.34 -12.46 3.39
C ALA A 185 0.66 -13.29 4.64
N MET A 186 -0.22 -13.29 5.64
CA MET A 186 -0.05 -14.07 6.87
C MET A 186 0.00 -15.57 6.58
N ALA A 187 -0.91 -16.09 5.78
CA ALA A 187 -0.90 -17.49 5.36
C ALA A 187 0.36 -17.82 4.54
N GLY A 188 0.75 -16.92 3.64
CA GLY A 188 1.98 -17.08 2.85
C GLY A 188 3.22 -17.23 3.73
N VAL A 189 3.38 -16.37 4.74
CA VAL A 189 4.49 -16.46 5.70
C VAL A 189 4.42 -17.76 6.51
N LEU A 190 3.22 -18.17 6.91
CA LEU A 190 3.06 -19.37 7.75
C LEU A 190 3.37 -20.68 7.00
N PHE A 191 3.04 -20.76 5.69
CA PHE A 191 3.18 -21.99 4.90
C PHE A 191 4.43 -22.05 4.03
N PHE A 192 4.98 -20.90 3.62
CA PHE A 192 6.06 -20.82 2.63
C PHE A 192 7.31 -20.08 3.12
N ASP A 193 7.34 -19.68 4.40
CA ASP A 193 8.40 -18.83 4.97
C ASP A 193 8.19 -17.32 4.69
N THR A 194 9.00 -16.49 5.36
CA THR A 194 8.82 -15.03 5.45
C THR A 194 8.92 -14.36 4.07
N LEU A 195 9.94 -14.68 3.28
CA LEU A 195 10.16 -14.02 1.99
C LEU A 195 9.10 -14.40 0.94
N PRO A 196 8.81 -15.67 0.67
CA PRO A 196 7.72 -16.05 -0.22
C PRO A 196 6.37 -15.50 0.24
N GLY A 197 6.09 -15.51 1.55
CA GLY A 197 4.87 -14.97 2.12
C GLY A 197 4.69 -13.48 1.85
N LEU A 198 5.77 -12.71 2.00
CA LEU A 198 5.76 -11.27 1.66
C LEU A 198 5.48 -11.03 0.18
N VAL A 199 6.15 -11.76 -0.71
CA VAL A 199 5.95 -11.65 -2.17
C VAL A 199 4.51 -11.99 -2.55
N ILE A 200 3.94 -13.05 -1.96
CA ILE A 200 2.52 -13.42 -2.13
C ILE A 200 1.62 -12.28 -1.65
N GLY A 201 1.87 -11.73 -0.46
CA GLY A 201 1.10 -10.62 0.09
C GLY A 201 1.12 -9.37 -0.79
N ILE A 202 2.28 -8.98 -1.28
CA ILE A 202 2.44 -7.86 -2.23
C ILE A 202 1.71 -8.16 -3.53
N GLY A 203 1.89 -9.35 -4.10
CA GLY A 203 1.23 -9.78 -5.33
C GLY A 203 -0.30 -9.74 -5.22
N VAL A 204 -0.86 -10.30 -4.14
CA VAL A 204 -2.30 -10.27 -3.87
C VAL A 204 -2.79 -8.84 -3.69
N SER A 205 -2.08 -8.01 -2.92
CA SER A 205 -2.42 -6.60 -2.72
C SER A 205 -2.43 -5.82 -4.05
N MET A 206 -1.44 -6.05 -4.90
CA MET A 206 -1.34 -5.41 -6.22
C MET A 206 -2.47 -5.86 -7.17
N LEU A 207 -2.78 -7.16 -7.20
CA LEU A 207 -3.90 -7.70 -7.98
C LEU A 207 -5.24 -7.13 -7.52
N LEU A 208 -5.45 -7.01 -6.21
CA LEU A 208 -6.67 -6.45 -5.65
C LEU A 208 -6.77 -4.94 -5.92
N LEU A 209 -5.65 -4.20 -5.88
CA LEU A 209 -5.60 -2.80 -6.27
C LEU A 209 -5.98 -2.63 -7.75
N LEU A 210 -5.38 -3.44 -8.64
CA LEU A 210 -5.70 -3.42 -10.07
C LEU A 210 -7.16 -3.79 -10.34
N TYR A 211 -7.68 -4.81 -9.66
CA TYR A 211 -9.08 -5.20 -9.76
C TYR A 211 -10.03 -4.07 -9.34
N ARG A 212 -9.71 -3.33 -8.26
CA ARG A 212 -10.49 -2.15 -7.84
C ARG A 212 -10.39 -1.01 -8.84
N ALA A 213 -9.20 -0.73 -9.35
CA ALA A 213 -8.98 0.30 -10.35
C ALA A 213 -9.67 -0.02 -11.69
N SER A 214 -9.82 -1.32 -12.04
CA SER A 214 -10.50 -1.76 -13.25
C SER A 214 -12.03 -1.72 -13.16
N ARG A 215 -12.60 -1.52 -11.96
CA ARG A 215 -14.07 -1.45 -11.75
C ARG A 215 -14.46 -0.21 -10.97
N PRO A 216 -14.24 0.99 -11.52
CA PRO A 216 -14.63 2.23 -10.86
C PRO A 216 -16.17 2.33 -10.76
N HIS A 217 -16.61 3.07 -9.77
CA HIS A 217 -18.02 3.44 -9.66
C HIS A 217 -18.40 4.40 -10.81
N VAL A 218 -19.44 4.03 -11.56
CA VAL A 218 -20.05 4.86 -12.60
C VAL A 218 -21.39 5.34 -12.06
N ALA A 219 -21.38 6.52 -11.47
CA ALA A 219 -22.55 7.11 -10.82
C ALA A 219 -23.51 7.70 -11.86
N ARG A 220 -24.81 7.41 -11.75
CA ARG A 220 -25.87 8.18 -12.41
C ARG A 220 -26.14 9.42 -11.58
N LEU A 221 -26.16 10.60 -12.19
CA LEU A 221 -26.31 11.85 -11.48
C LEU A 221 -27.71 12.46 -11.67
N ALA A 222 -28.21 13.08 -10.60
CA ALA A 222 -29.39 13.96 -10.62
C ALA A 222 -29.01 15.37 -10.15
N LYS A 223 -29.76 16.37 -10.56
CA LYS A 223 -29.54 17.76 -10.19
C LYS A 223 -30.16 18.09 -8.84
N GLN A 224 -29.30 18.58 -7.91
CA GLN A 224 -29.72 19.10 -6.60
C GLN A 224 -29.27 20.57 -6.48
N GLY A 225 -30.18 21.50 -6.75
CA GLY A 225 -29.83 22.93 -6.81
C GLY A 225 -28.81 23.20 -7.93
N THR A 226 -27.61 23.58 -7.59
CA THR A 226 -26.47 23.82 -8.52
C THR A 226 -25.54 22.61 -8.68
N LEU A 227 -25.69 21.58 -7.83
CA LEU A 227 -24.83 20.42 -7.79
C LEU A 227 -25.42 19.22 -8.55
N TRP A 228 -24.53 18.36 -9.01
CA TRP A 228 -24.86 17.06 -9.57
C TRP A 228 -24.43 15.97 -8.57
N VAL A 229 -25.41 15.21 -8.07
CA VAL A 229 -25.22 14.21 -7.00
C VAL A 229 -25.65 12.83 -7.47
N ASP A 230 -25.05 11.80 -6.87
CA ASP A 230 -25.31 10.41 -7.18
C ASP A 230 -26.75 10.01 -6.77
N THR A 231 -27.49 9.45 -7.71
CA THR A 231 -28.87 8.99 -7.50
C THR A 231 -28.96 7.77 -6.58
N GLU A 232 -27.90 6.98 -6.43
CA GLU A 232 -27.88 5.87 -5.47
C GLU A 232 -27.91 6.38 -4.03
N ARG A 233 -27.35 7.57 -3.79
CA ARG A 233 -27.37 8.24 -2.48
C ARG A 233 -28.56 9.15 -2.27
N HIS A 234 -29.15 9.62 -3.38
CA HIS A 234 -30.28 10.56 -3.41
C HIS A 234 -31.37 10.05 -4.33
N PRO A 235 -32.02 8.89 -4.01
CA PRO A 235 -33.05 8.29 -4.85
C PRO A 235 -34.32 9.10 -4.96
N GLU A 236 -34.52 10.10 -4.07
CA GLU A 236 -35.65 11.02 -4.04
C GLU A 236 -35.61 12.09 -5.15
N LEU A 237 -34.44 12.30 -5.77
CA LEU A 237 -34.26 13.34 -6.76
C LEU A 237 -34.85 12.95 -8.12
N PRO A 238 -35.54 13.85 -8.80
CA PRO A 238 -36.12 13.58 -10.11
C PRO A 238 -35.00 13.39 -11.16
N THR A 239 -35.15 12.38 -12.01
CA THR A 239 -34.30 12.15 -13.17
C THR A 239 -35.09 12.29 -14.46
N ARG A 240 -34.45 12.82 -15.49
CA ARG A 240 -35.05 12.88 -16.83
C ARG A 240 -34.90 11.54 -17.53
N PRO A 241 -35.93 10.99 -18.16
CA PRO A 241 -35.85 9.70 -18.86
C PRO A 241 -35.07 9.78 -20.18
N ASP A 242 -35.01 10.94 -20.79
CA ASP A 242 -34.37 11.23 -22.08
C ASP A 242 -32.89 11.60 -21.94
N VAL A 243 -32.43 11.92 -20.72
CA VAL A 243 -31.07 12.38 -20.43
C VAL A 243 -30.43 11.49 -19.36
N LEU A 244 -29.24 11.01 -19.64
CA LEU A 244 -28.40 10.29 -18.69
C LEU A 244 -27.14 11.12 -18.41
N VAL A 245 -27.01 11.63 -17.19
CA VAL A 245 -25.75 12.24 -16.73
C VAL A 245 -25.00 11.20 -15.91
N VAL A 246 -23.76 10.90 -16.28
CA VAL A 246 -22.91 9.91 -15.61
C VAL A 246 -21.59 10.53 -15.17
N ARG A 247 -21.04 10.05 -14.08
CA ARG A 247 -19.71 10.41 -13.58
C ARG A 247 -18.94 9.14 -13.30
N VAL A 248 -17.70 9.07 -13.79
CA VAL A 248 -16.76 7.99 -13.44
C VAL A 248 -15.88 8.49 -12.30
N GLU A 249 -15.93 7.83 -11.17
CA GLU A 249 -15.18 8.22 -9.97
C GLU A 249 -13.73 7.67 -10.00
N ALA A 250 -13.05 7.81 -11.14
CA ALA A 250 -11.65 7.42 -11.34
C ALA A 250 -11.10 8.02 -12.64
N GLY A 251 -9.77 8.00 -12.78
CA GLY A 251 -9.15 8.20 -14.09
C GLY A 251 -9.54 7.08 -15.07
N LEU A 252 -9.62 7.42 -16.34
CA LEU A 252 -9.94 6.46 -17.40
C LEU A 252 -8.67 5.93 -18.05
N PHE A 253 -8.50 4.61 -18.06
CA PHE A 253 -7.32 3.95 -18.58
C PHE A 253 -7.64 2.53 -19.06
N PHE A 254 -6.70 1.90 -19.77
CA PHE A 254 -6.90 0.64 -20.45
C PHE A 254 -7.62 -0.46 -19.62
N ALA A 255 -7.35 -0.52 -18.31
CA ALA A 255 -7.89 -1.59 -17.48
C ALA A 255 -9.35 -1.39 -17.05
N ASN A 256 -9.92 -0.18 -17.20
CA ASN A 256 -11.32 0.08 -16.82
C ASN A 256 -12.24 0.49 -17.98
N CYS A 257 -11.69 0.61 -19.20
CA CYS A 257 -12.44 1.05 -20.38
C CYS A 257 -13.69 0.23 -20.65
N ASP A 258 -13.54 -1.09 -20.69
CA ASP A 258 -14.66 -1.99 -21.01
C ASP A 258 -15.74 -1.90 -19.94
N HIS A 259 -15.36 -1.92 -18.67
CA HIS A 259 -16.31 -1.80 -17.57
C HIS A 259 -17.09 -0.48 -17.61
N VAL A 260 -16.39 0.64 -17.88
CA VAL A 260 -17.03 1.96 -17.95
C VAL A 260 -17.98 2.03 -19.16
N LYS A 261 -17.56 1.53 -20.32
CA LYS A 261 -18.37 1.45 -21.53
C LYS A 261 -19.65 0.66 -21.29
N ASP A 262 -19.49 -0.60 -20.83
CA ASP A 262 -20.61 -1.51 -20.58
C ASP A 262 -21.58 -0.89 -19.57
N ARG A 263 -21.05 -0.27 -18.51
CA ARG A 263 -21.90 0.34 -17.48
C ARG A 263 -22.67 1.56 -17.99
N ILE A 264 -22.08 2.39 -18.84
CA ILE A 264 -22.79 3.50 -19.47
C ILE A 264 -23.89 2.96 -20.41
N GLU A 265 -23.60 1.93 -21.21
CA GLU A 265 -24.57 1.31 -22.10
C GLU A 265 -25.75 0.66 -21.35
N GLU A 266 -25.48 -0.02 -20.22
CA GLU A 266 -26.51 -0.56 -19.32
C GLU A 266 -27.42 0.48 -18.71
N LEU A 267 -26.88 1.66 -18.38
CA LEU A 267 -27.67 2.76 -17.81
C LEU A 267 -28.55 3.47 -18.86
N CYS A 268 -28.26 3.28 -20.15
CA CYS A 268 -29.06 3.80 -21.24
C CYS A 268 -30.39 3.02 -21.38
N THR A 269 -31.49 3.71 -21.46
CA THR A 269 -32.81 3.14 -21.71
C THR A 269 -33.25 3.42 -23.15
N GLU A 270 -34.36 2.85 -23.61
CA GLU A 270 -34.95 3.14 -24.92
C GLU A 270 -35.36 4.62 -25.11
N ARG A 271 -35.58 5.31 -23.98
CA ARG A 271 -35.94 6.72 -23.97
C ARG A 271 -34.76 7.67 -23.96
N THR A 272 -33.53 7.15 -23.67
CA THR A 272 -32.34 7.98 -23.62
C THR A 272 -32.01 8.55 -25.00
N ARG A 273 -31.78 9.85 -25.07
CA ARG A 273 -31.35 10.58 -26.28
C ARG A 273 -30.02 11.29 -26.13
N LEU A 274 -29.65 11.57 -24.88
CA LEU A 274 -28.43 12.29 -24.56
C LEU A 274 -27.72 11.61 -23.37
N VAL A 275 -26.44 11.35 -23.52
CA VAL A 275 -25.52 10.96 -22.44
C VAL A 275 -24.53 12.10 -22.22
N VAL A 276 -24.41 12.57 -20.99
CA VAL A 276 -23.41 13.56 -20.58
C VAL A 276 -22.44 12.89 -19.61
N LEU A 277 -21.19 12.72 -20.03
CA LEU A 277 -20.10 12.27 -19.17
C LEU A 277 -19.52 13.47 -18.42
N ASP A 278 -19.75 13.51 -17.12
CA ASP A 278 -19.16 14.47 -16.23
C ASP A 278 -17.75 14.02 -15.84
N ALA A 279 -16.73 14.69 -16.38
CA ALA A 279 -15.32 14.33 -16.23
C ALA A 279 -14.63 15.00 -15.02
N GLU A 280 -15.40 15.66 -14.13
CA GLU A 280 -14.84 16.38 -12.97
C GLU A 280 -13.94 15.51 -12.08
N THR A 281 -14.28 14.24 -11.93
CA THR A 281 -13.53 13.28 -11.09
C THR A 281 -12.61 12.37 -11.90
N SER A 282 -12.45 12.61 -13.20
CA SER A 282 -11.56 11.85 -14.08
C SER A 282 -10.32 12.68 -14.42
N PRO A 283 -9.28 12.66 -13.57
CA PRO A 283 -8.14 13.59 -13.69
C PRO A 283 -7.25 13.29 -14.90
N TYR A 284 -7.30 12.08 -15.44
CA TYR A 284 -6.53 11.68 -16.62
C TYR A 284 -7.32 10.70 -17.48
N VAL A 285 -6.94 10.65 -18.76
CA VAL A 285 -7.40 9.65 -19.73
C VAL A 285 -6.17 9.18 -20.52
N ASP A 286 -5.99 7.86 -20.68
CA ASP A 286 -4.96 7.34 -21.56
C ASP A 286 -5.47 7.20 -23.02
N VAL A 287 -4.57 6.79 -23.93
CA VAL A 287 -4.90 6.66 -25.35
C VAL A 287 -6.00 5.64 -25.59
N THR A 288 -5.94 4.49 -24.91
CA THR A 288 -6.94 3.42 -25.02
C THR A 288 -8.32 3.88 -24.56
N ALA A 289 -8.38 4.62 -23.45
CA ALA A 289 -9.63 5.17 -22.95
C ALA A 289 -10.19 6.27 -23.84
N ALA A 290 -9.33 7.10 -24.45
CA ALA A 290 -9.78 8.08 -25.42
C ALA A 290 -10.38 7.43 -26.69
N GLU A 291 -9.76 6.36 -27.18
CA GLU A 291 -10.30 5.57 -28.30
C GLU A 291 -11.63 4.88 -27.92
N MET A 292 -11.73 4.33 -26.71
CA MET A 292 -12.98 3.78 -26.18
C MET A 292 -14.10 4.82 -26.16
N LEU A 293 -13.85 6.05 -25.73
CA LEU A 293 -14.86 7.13 -25.74
C LEU A 293 -15.34 7.46 -27.15
N VAL A 294 -14.44 7.44 -28.14
CA VAL A 294 -14.82 7.60 -29.57
C VAL A 294 -15.67 6.44 -30.06
N GLN A 295 -15.31 5.20 -29.71
CA GLN A 295 -16.10 4.02 -30.03
C GLN A 295 -17.48 4.06 -29.37
N LEU A 296 -17.54 4.39 -28.07
CA LEU A 296 -18.79 4.53 -27.33
C LEU A 296 -19.71 5.58 -27.96
N ARG A 297 -19.15 6.75 -28.36
CA ARG A 297 -19.92 7.75 -29.10
C ARG A 297 -20.52 7.19 -30.38
N ASN A 298 -19.73 6.46 -31.16
CA ASN A 298 -20.20 5.89 -32.41
C ASN A 298 -21.32 4.85 -32.19
N THR A 299 -21.16 3.98 -31.18
CA THR A 299 -22.16 2.98 -30.79
C THR A 299 -23.46 3.66 -30.31
N LEU A 300 -23.37 4.69 -29.48
CA LEU A 300 -24.53 5.42 -29.00
C LEU A 300 -25.20 6.21 -30.12
N SER A 301 -24.44 6.82 -31.02
CA SER A 301 -24.98 7.54 -32.19
C SER A 301 -25.79 6.62 -33.12
N GLN A 302 -25.38 5.35 -33.34
CA GLN A 302 -26.18 4.37 -34.09
C GLN A 302 -27.53 4.07 -33.41
N ARG A 303 -27.64 4.28 -32.10
CA ARG A 303 -28.89 4.16 -31.33
C ARG A 303 -29.67 5.48 -31.24
N GLY A 304 -29.22 6.56 -31.91
CA GLY A 304 -29.80 7.87 -31.86
C GLY A 304 -29.55 8.61 -30.53
N ILE A 305 -28.48 8.25 -29.83
CA ILE A 305 -28.06 8.83 -28.56
C ILE A 305 -26.80 9.68 -28.79
N ASP A 306 -26.86 10.96 -28.40
CA ASP A 306 -25.67 11.84 -28.44
C ASP A 306 -24.82 11.66 -27.19
N LEU A 307 -23.46 11.66 -27.32
CA LEU A 307 -22.52 11.62 -26.22
C LEU A 307 -21.74 12.92 -26.12
N ARG A 308 -21.81 13.56 -24.96
CA ARG A 308 -21.12 14.80 -24.64
C ARG A 308 -20.25 14.64 -23.40
N VAL A 309 -19.15 15.38 -23.34
CA VAL A 309 -18.26 15.43 -22.16
C VAL A 309 -18.36 16.83 -21.55
N ALA A 310 -18.52 16.90 -20.24
CA ALA A 310 -18.57 18.15 -19.51
C ALA A 310 -17.50 18.18 -18.40
N ARG A 311 -17.03 19.37 -18.06
CA ARG A 311 -16.07 19.63 -16.96
C ARG A 311 -14.75 18.85 -17.11
N ASP A 312 -14.24 18.76 -18.35
CA ASP A 312 -12.96 18.14 -18.63
C ASP A 312 -11.81 18.90 -17.96
N ILE A 313 -10.82 18.17 -17.42
CA ILE A 313 -9.67 18.72 -16.73
C ILE A 313 -8.41 18.53 -17.59
N GLY A 314 -7.57 19.57 -17.72
CA GLY A 314 -6.24 19.61 -18.29
C GLY A 314 -5.84 18.47 -19.23
N GLN A 315 -5.20 17.42 -18.67
CA GLN A 315 -4.69 16.29 -19.45
C GLN A 315 -5.80 15.50 -20.18
N PHE A 316 -6.98 15.39 -19.58
CA PHE A 316 -8.15 14.77 -20.21
C PHE A 316 -8.54 15.52 -21.50
N ARG A 317 -8.61 16.84 -21.44
CA ARG A 317 -8.89 17.73 -22.59
C ARG A 317 -7.87 17.57 -23.71
N ASP A 318 -6.60 17.59 -23.36
CA ASP A 318 -5.51 17.53 -24.34
C ASP A 318 -5.50 16.19 -25.09
N THR A 319 -5.78 15.10 -24.39
CA THR A 319 -5.83 13.75 -24.98
C THR A 319 -7.07 13.60 -25.89
N LEU A 320 -8.25 14.04 -25.46
CA LEU A 320 -9.46 13.97 -26.29
C LEU A 320 -9.34 14.80 -27.57
N ARG A 321 -8.74 15.99 -27.52
CA ARG A 321 -8.54 16.84 -28.72
C ARG A 321 -7.67 16.17 -29.78
N ARG A 322 -6.74 15.28 -29.34
CA ARG A 322 -5.86 14.53 -30.26
C ARG A 322 -6.51 13.30 -30.86
N SER A 323 -7.49 12.70 -30.16
CA SER A 323 -8.12 11.42 -30.52
C SER A 323 -9.38 11.55 -31.37
N GLY A 324 -9.89 12.78 -31.58
CA GLY A 324 -11.10 13.03 -32.40
C GLY A 324 -12.31 13.50 -31.58
N SER A 325 -13.13 14.34 -32.19
CA SER A 325 -14.12 15.18 -31.54
C SER A 325 -15.28 14.47 -30.83
N VAL A 326 -15.20 14.40 -29.50
CA VAL A 326 -16.39 14.34 -28.66
C VAL A 326 -16.69 15.80 -28.26
N GLY A 327 -17.97 16.22 -28.28
CA GLY A 327 -18.34 17.57 -27.87
C GLY A 327 -17.97 17.81 -26.39
N VAL A 328 -17.17 18.84 -26.14
CA VAL A 328 -16.67 19.18 -24.80
C VAL A 328 -17.29 20.50 -24.34
N TYR A 329 -17.87 20.50 -23.14
CA TYR A 329 -18.62 21.61 -22.55
C TYR A 329 -18.02 22.04 -21.20
N ALA A 330 -18.11 23.33 -20.89
CA ALA A 330 -17.57 23.85 -19.63
C ALA A 330 -18.31 23.33 -18.41
N THR A 331 -19.63 23.16 -18.52
CA THR A 331 -20.48 22.62 -17.44
C THR A 331 -21.43 21.56 -17.98
N VAL A 332 -21.98 20.74 -17.08
CA VAL A 332 -23.05 19.80 -17.41
C VAL A 332 -24.33 20.56 -17.89
N ALA A 333 -24.55 21.76 -17.35
CA ALA A 333 -25.69 22.57 -17.76
C ALA A 333 -25.55 23.05 -19.22
N ASP A 334 -24.37 23.45 -19.65
CA ASP A 334 -24.07 23.85 -21.04
C ASP A 334 -24.28 22.66 -22.00
N ALA A 335 -23.76 21.47 -21.58
CA ALA A 335 -23.95 20.24 -22.34
C ALA A 335 -25.44 19.85 -22.52
N LEU A 336 -26.28 20.23 -21.58
CA LEU A 336 -27.76 20.02 -21.64
C LEU A 336 -28.47 21.09 -22.45
N ALA A 337 -28.03 22.36 -22.37
CA ALA A 337 -28.69 23.48 -23.04
C ALA A 337 -28.59 23.39 -24.58
N ASP A 338 -27.48 22.90 -25.09
CA ASP A 338 -27.23 22.71 -26.52
C ASP A 338 -28.20 21.70 -27.18
N SER A 339 -28.80 20.80 -26.39
CA SER A 339 -29.84 19.87 -26.84
C SER A 339 -31.21 20.54 -27.10
N ALA A 340 -31.47 21.72 -26.49
CA ALA A 340 -32.70 22.45 -26.65
C ALA A 340 -32.76 23.33 -27.93
N VAL A 341 -31.61 23.53 -28.59
CA VAL A 341 -31.51 24.32 -29.83
C VAL A 341 -31.93 23.53 -31.09
N GLY A 342 -32.06 22.16 -30.97
CA GLY A 342 -32.51 21.28 -32.05
C GLY A 342 -34.04 21.15 -32.23
N GLU A 343 -34.85 21.73 -31.34
CA GLU A 343 -36.29 21.87 -31.48
C GLU A 343 -36.65 23.31 -31.88
N SER A 344 -36.44 23.65 -33.13
CA SER A 344 -37.10 24.81 -33.78
C SER A 344 -37.94 24.32 -34.96
N PRO A 345 -39.08 24.94 -35.19
CA PRO A 345 -40.40 24.38 -35.46
C PRO A 345 -40.53 23.72 -36.81
#